data_ad207dad303cd5a2f03c61cc002435f6
#
_entry.id   ad207dad303cd5a2f03c61cc002435f6
#
_cell.length_a   1.000
_cell.length_b   1.000
_cell.length_c   1.000
_cell.angle_alpha   90.00
_cell.angle_beta   90.00
_cell.angle_gamma   90.00
#
_symmetry.space_group_name_H-M   'P 1'
#
loop_
_entity.id
_entity.type
_entity.pdbx_description
1 polymer ?
#
loop_
_entity_poly.entity_id
_entity_poly.type
_entity_poly.pdbx_seq_one_letter_code
_entity_poly.pdbx_strand_id
1 'polypeptide(L)'
;MTIEGELGRLKVGDVYPVRLMGIINLSAESFYKGSVSTPESAASFARRMTEEGAEVIDVGAVSTAPGSPFISEDVERERLFPALENILDNVDVEVSVDTQRASIADLALSRGASCINDVSCLRDPLMAEVVAEHDASLLVMASKDRPGDLLELKDIIPRLAATVSTAVDKGVDPRKILVDPGIGRWIPGKTYEYDLAILDRMRSLRSLRKPIVAAVSRKSFIGAVLDLRDPAERLTGSIAATAIAVYNGAHVVRTHDVAACRDAVRIAQAARGRQMRSGSVELLQVAGSAEELRCLLDWVDVDPGAHDILWKKGSFMAVAVEGITPMEALVIKQEMLAAGGDAAVPRGALRCDHSANRAVIFGTLAQIERLVRKLRLQPFRLPAIASEIERVLCTDVGKYRIADDQITPSSRMG
;
A
#
# COMPACT_ATOMS: atom_id res chain seq x y z
N MET A 1 -12.14 -8.19 -8.67
CA MET A 1 -12.97 -6.94 -8.79
C MET A 1 -12.14 -5.89 -9.51
N THR A 2 -12.65 -5.40 -10.61
CA THR A 2 -12.02 -4.33 -11.38
C THR A 2 -12.22 -3.01 -10.63
N ILE A 3 -11.12 -2.31 -10.34
CA ILE A 3 -11.15 -0.99 -9.74
C ILE A 3 -11.18 0.04 -10.86
N GLU A 4 -12.14 0.95 -10.78
CA GLU A 4 -12.27 2.09 -11.68
C GLU A 4 -12.58 3.34 -10.87
N GLY A 5 -11.98 4.46 -11.26
CA GLY A 5 -12.17 5.75 -10.63
C GLY A 5 -11.74 6.90 -11.52
N GLU A 6 -11.76 8.09 -10.97
CA GLU A 6 -11.47 9.34 -11.67
C GLU A 6 -10.56 10.23 -10.81
N LEU A 7 -9.57 10.85 -11.44
CA LEU A 7 -8.76 11.91 -10.85
C LEU A 7 -8.86 13.13 -11.77
N GLY A 8 -9.66 14.10 -11.38
CA GLY A 8 -10.10 15.15 -12.30
C GLY A 8 -10.77 14.54 -13.54
N ARG A 9 -10.25 14.83 -14.72
CA ARG A 9 -10.72 14.28 -16.02
C ARG A 9 -10.10 12.91 -16.35
N LEU A 10 -9.09 12.48 -15.59
CA LEU A 10 -8.36 11.23 -15.88
C LEU A 10 -9.11 10.02 -15.34
N LYS A 11 -9.26 9.00 -16.17
CA LYS A 11 -9.70 7.68 -15.71
C LYS A 11 -8.52 6.96 -15.07
N VAL A 12 -8.76 6.35 -13.90
CA VAL A 12 -7.76 5.68 -13.07
C VAL A 12 -8.29 4.32 -12.66
N GLY A 13 -7.47 3.28 -12.68
CA GLY A 13 -7.87 1.94 -12.26
C GLY A 13 -7.19 0.83 -13.04
N ASP A 14 -7.70 -0.39 -12.90
CA ASP A 14 -7.07 -1.62 -13.42
C ASP A 14 -6.94 -1.67 -14.94
N VAL A 15 -7.89 -1.08 -15.65
CA VAL A 15 -7.96 -1.11 -17.11
C VAL A 15 -7.29 0.09 -17.78
N TYR A 16 -6.85 1.04 -16.98
CA TYR A 16 -6.20 2.27 -17.43
C TYR A 16 -4.69 2.25 -17.15
N PRO A 17 -3.92 3.11 -17.84
CA PRO A 17 -2.51 3.30 -17.49
C PRO A 17 -2.36 3.79 -16.03
N VAL A 18 -1.30 3.35 -15.37
CA VAL A 18 -0.90 3.92 -14.07
C VAL A 18 -0.48 5.36 -14.28
N ARG A 19 -1.06 6.29 -13.50
CA ARG A 19 -0.84 7.73 -13.65
C ARG A 19 0.39 8.18 -12.86
N LEU A 20 1.12 9.14 -13.41
CA LEU A 20 2.24 9.79 -12.72
C LEU A 20 1.80 11.14 -12.17
N MET A 21 1.98 11.33 -10.86
CA MET A 21 1.70 12.56 -10.13
C MET A 21 3.02 13.17 -9.66
N GLY A 22 3.39 14.30 -10.26
CA GLY A 22 4.59 15.05 -9.91
C GLY A 22 4.39 15.89 -8.65
N ILE A 23 5.39 15.92 -7.77
CA ILE A 23 5.34 16.63 -6.48
C ILE A 23 6.03 17.99 -6.59
N ILE A 24 5.32 19.07 -6.22
CA ILE A 24 5.88 20.40 -6.04
C ILE A 24 5.67 20.84 -4.59
N ASN A 25 6.77 21.04 -3.86
CA ASN A 25 6.74 21.53 -2.49
C ASN A 25 7.10 23.01 -2.45
N LEU A 26 6.25 23.83 -1.83
CA LEU A 26 6.48 25.26 -1.64
C LEU A 26 7.01 25.56 -0.22
N SER A 27 7.15 24.55 0.61
CA SER A 27 7.62 24.70 1.98
C SER A 27 9.12 24.47 2.07
N ALA A 28 9.84 25.45 2.58
CA ALA A 28 11.28 25.38 2.81
C ALA A 28 11.65 24.30 3.87
N GLU A 29 10.68 23.87 4.64
CA GLU A 29 10.78 22.82 5.67
C GLU A 29 10.69 21.39 5.12
N SER A 30 10.46 21.24 3.80
CA SER A 30 10.39 19.92 3.15
C SER A 30 11.65 19.08 3.40
N PHE A 31 11.46 17.78 3.61
CA PHE A 31 12.55 16.83 3.83
C PHE A 31 13.48 16.64 2.63
N TYR A 32 13.00 16.90 1.41
CA TYR A 32 13.79 16.85 0.18
C TYR A 32 13.93 18.24 -0.43
N LYS A 33 15.06 18.88 -0.20
CA LYS A 33 15.33 20.26 -0.63
C LYS A 33 15.32 20.44 -2.15
N GLY A 34 15.63 19.38 -2.91
CA GLY A 34 15.62 19.42 -4.39
C GLY A 34 14.20 19.55 -5.00
N SER A 35 13.13 19.39 -4.22
CA SER A 35 11.74 19.58 -4.66
C SER A 35 11.13 20.89 -4.19
N VAL A 36 11.87 21.70 -3.44
CA VAL A 36 11.35 22.99 -2.93
C VAL A 36 11.39 24.02 -4.04
N SER A 37 10.25 24.59 -4.37
CA SER A 37 10.07 25.61 -5.39
C SER A 37 9.61 26.92 -4.76
N THR A 38 10.00 28.04 -5.35
CA THR A 38 9.33 29.33 -5.08
C THR A 38 8.08 29.43 -5.93
N PRO A 39 7.11 30.31 -5.59
CA PRO A 39 5.94 30.54 -6.44
C PRO A 39 6.31 30.85 -7.91
N GLU A 40 7.39 31.59 -8.13
CA GLU A 40 7.85 31.99 -9.47
C GLU A 40 8.43 30.82 -10.26
N SER A 41 9.09 29.86 -9.58
CA SER A 41 9.69 28.69 -10.23
C SER A 41 8.72 27.52 -10.38
N ALA A 42 7.59 27.51 -9.66
CA ALA A 42 6.65 26.38 -9.60
C ALA A 42 6.12 25.99 -10.99
N ALA A 43 5.77 26.97 -11.84
CA ALA A 43 5.31 26.70 -13.20
C ALA A 43 6.38 26.06 -14.08
N SER A 44 7.65 26.44 -13.94
CA SER A 44 8.74 25.84 -14.71
C SER A 44 8.98 24.39 -14.28
N PHE A 45 8.86 24.07 -12.97
CA PHE A 45 8.91 22.71 -12.47
C PHE A 45 7.71 21.89 -12.96
N ALA A 46 6.49 22.44 -12.92
CA ALA A 46 5.29 21.80 -13.41
C ALA A 46 5.40 21.46 -14.90
N ARG A 47 5.80 22.41 -15.75
CA ARG A 47 6.04 22.17 -17.19
C ARG A 47 7.05 21.06 -17.44
N ARG A 48 8.21 21.09 -16.77
CA ARG A 48 9.20 20.04 -16.88
C ARG A 48 8.64 18.68 -16.51
N MET A 49 7.94 18.56 -15.37
CA MET A 49 7.35 17.29 -14.94
C MET A 49 6.28 16.79 -15.94
N THR A 50 5.51 17.70 -16.54
CA THR A 50 4.53 17.37 -17.60
C THR A 50 5.24 16.83 -18.84
N GLU A 51 6.32 17.48 -19.30
CA GLU A 51 7.15 17.02 -20.40
C GLU A 51 7.80 15.65 -20.11
N GLU A 52 8.16 15.39 -18.86
CA GLU A 52 8.67 14.12 -18.38
C GLU A 52 7.60 13.02 -18.32
N GLY A 53 6.30 13.39 -18.38
CA GLY A 53 5.16 12.47 -18.45
C GLY A 53 4.28 12.46 -17.21
N ALA A 54 4.33 13.48 -16.34
CA ALA A 54 3.32 13.67 -15.29
C ALA A 54 1.99 14.07 -15.92
N GLU A 55 0.93 13.42 -15.48
CA GLU A 55 -0.45 13.69 -15.89
C GLU A 55 -1.22 14.44 -14.79
N VAL A 56 -0.61 14.52 -13.60
CA VAL A 56 -1.10 15.28 -12.44
C VAL A 56 0.08 16.00 -11.80
N ILE A 57 -0.14 17.23 -11.36
CA ILE A 57 0.81 17.98 -10.51
C ILE A 57 0.17 18.16 -9.15
N ASP A 58 0.85 17.69 -8.11
CA ASP A 58 0.41 17.82 -6.71
C ASP A 58 1.26 18.89 -6.00
N VAL A 59 0.63 19.99 -5.63
CA VAL A 59 1.28 21.16 -5.02
C VAL A 59 0.89 21.30 -3.56
N GLY A 60 1.90 21.42 -2.68
CA GLY A 60 1.70 21.59 -1.25
C GLY A 60 2.57 22.70 -0.66
N ALA A 61 1.98 23.52 0.23
CA ALA A 61 2.65 24.64 0.86
C ALA A 61 3.04 24.39 2.32
N VAL A 62 2.61 23.28 2.90
CA VAL A 62 2.87 22.90 4.29
C VAL A 62 3.56 21.54 4.34
N SER A 63 4.72 21.47 5.00
CA SER A 63 5.38 20.19 5.23
C SER A 63 4.71 19.44 6.38
N THR A 64 4.32 18.21 6.11
CA THR A 64 3.81 17.26 7.13
C THR A 64 4.90 16.33 7.67
N ALA A 65 6.17 16.57 7.33
CA ALA A 65 7.29 15.78 7.82
C ALA A 65 7.42 15.87 9.35
N PRO A 66 7.88 14.80 10.03
CA PRO A 66 8.08 14.82 11.47
C PRO A 66 8.99 15.98 11.92
N GLY A 67 8.50 16.77 12.87
CA GLY A 67 9.25 17.93 13.39
C GLY A 67 9.10 19.22 12.59
N SER A 68 8.30 19.21 11.52
CA SER A 68 7.97 20.45 10.81
C SER A 68 7.20 21.43 11.73
N PRO A 69 7.49 22.73 11.66
CA PRO A 69 6.78 23.72 12.45
C PRO A 69 5.31 23.82 12.03
N PHE A 70 4.48 24.25 12.96
CA PHE A 70 3.10 24.60 12.63
C PHE A 70 3.08 25.83 11.72
N ILE A 71 2.38 25.74 10.61
CA ILE A 71 2.19 26.83 9.65
C ILE A 71 0.74 27.32 9.75
N SER A 72 0.54 28.63 9.94
CA SER A 72 -0.80 29.23 9.95
C SER A 72 -1.47 29.14 8.57
N GLU A 73 -2.78 29.28 8.55
CA GLU A 73 -3.54 29.29 7.31
C GLU A 73 -3.15 30.44 6.39
N ASP A 74 -2.91 31.63 6.95
CA ASP A 74 -2.48 32.79 6.16
C ASP A 74 -1.15 32.55 5.45
N VAL A 75 -0.18 31.95 6.13
CA VAL A 75 1.12 31.61 5.52
C VAL A 75 0.95 30.51 4.45
N GLU A 76 0.07 29.54 4.66
CA GLU A 76 -0.25 28.55 3.64
C GLU A 76 -0.86 29.20 2.41
N ARG A 77 -1.80 30.13 2.59
CA ARG A 77 -2.42 30.92 1.52
C ARG A 77 -1.39 31.72 0.71
N GLU A 78 -0.54 32.45 1.40
CA GLU A 78 0.50 33.28 0.78
C GLU A 78 1.48 32.48 -0.06
N ARG A 79 1.81 31.25 0.37
CA ARG A 79 2.72 30.36 -0.37
C ARG A 79 2.02 29.65 -1.53
N LEU A 80 0.80 29.17 -1.30
CA LEU A 80 0.11 28.26 -2.22
C LEU A 80 -0.46 28.98 -3.44
N PHE A 81 -1.27 30.03 -3.22
CA PHE A 81 -2.11 30.54 -4.30
C PHE A 81 -1.33 31.20 -5.44
N PRO A 82 -0.26 32.00 -5.21
CA PRO A 82 0.53 32.50 -6.32
C PRO A 82 1.18 31.41 -7.16
N ALA A 83 1.59 30.31 -6.51
CA ALA A 83 2.17 29.18 -7.22
C ALA A 83 1.09 28.36 -7.95
N LEU A 84 -0.07 28.14 -7.34
CA LEU A 84 -1.19 27.40 -7.93
C LEU A 84 -1.69 28.12 -9.21
N GLU A 85 -1.94 29.41 -9.14
CA GLU A 85 -2.37 30.23 -10.28
C GLU A 85 -1.33 30.16 -11.42
N ASN A 86 -0.06 30.33 -11.08
CA ASN A 86 1.02 30.24 -12.05
C ASN A 86 1.16 28.83 -12.67
N ILE A 87 0.91 27.75 -11.91
CA ILE A 87 0.88 26.38 -12.44
C ILE A 87 -0.31 26.23 -13.41
N LEU A 88 -1.52 26.60 -12.98
CA LEU A 88 -2.75 26.44 -13.78
C LEU A 88 -2.67 27.18 -15.12
N ASP A 89 -2.04 28.36 -15.15
CA ASP A 89 -1.85 29.15 -16.37
C ASP A 89 -0.82 28.55 -17.35
N ASN A 90 0.01 27.60 -16.88
CA ASN A 90 1.18 27.13 -17.64
C ASN A 90 1.19 25.64 -17.98
N VAL A 91 0.27 24.84 -17.46
CA VAL A 91 0.17 23.40 -17.76
C VAL A 91 -1.29 23.00 -18.03
N ASP A 92 -1.48 22.07 -18.97
CA ASP A 92 -2.79 21.47 -19.26
C ASP A 92 -2.85 20.02 -18.76
N VAL A 93 -2.59 19.85 -17.44
CA VAL A 93 -2.73 18.57 -16.73
C VAL A 93 -3.57 18.79 -15.47
N GLU A 94 -4.00 17.72 -14.85
CA GLU A 94 -4.75 17.82 -13.60
C GLU A 94 -3.87 18.41 -12.48
N VAL A 95 -4.45 19.29 -11.67
CA VAL A 95 -3.75 19.89 -10.52
C VAL A 95 -4.41 19.46 -9.23
N SER A 96 -3.62 18.84 -8.36
CA SER A 96 -3.98 18.43 -7.00
C SER A 96 -3.36 19.39 -6.00
N VAL A 97 -4.07 19.67 -4.91
CA VAL A 97 -3.57 20.50 -3.80
C VAL A 97 -3.47 19.66 -2.53
N ASP A 98 -2.24 19.57 -1.98
CA ASP A 98 -1.95 18.90 -0.71
C ASP A 98 -2.23 19.86 0.45
N THR A 99 -3.39 19.69 1.08
CA THR A 99 -3.83 20.50 2.24
C THR A 99 -4.73 19.70 3.17
N GLN A 100 -4.69 20.06 4.46
CA GLN A 100 -5.54 19.50 5.50
C GLN A 100 -6.68 20.42 5.92
N ARG A 101 -6.83 21.59 5.26
CA ARG A 101 -7.79 22.64 5.61
C ARG A 101 -8.86 22.79 4.54
N ALA A 102 -10.12 22.64 4.93
CA ALA A 102 -11.26 22.78 4.02
C ALA A 102 -11.33 24.18 3.41
N SER A 103 -10.99 25.24 4.16
CA SER A 103 -10.95 26.62 3.67
C SER A 103 -9.92 26.86 2.55
N ILE A 104 -8.77 26.19 2.63
CA ILE A 104 -7.75 26.21 1.57
C ILE A 104 -8.21 25.38 0.37
N ALA A 105 -8.81 24.21 0.62
CA ALA A 105 -9.35 23.35 -0.42
C ALA A 105 -10.42 24.05 -1.25
N ASP A 106 -11.38 24.72 -0.61
CA ASP A 106 -12.43 25.48 -1.27
C ASP A 106 -11.87 26.55 -2.22
N LEU A 107 -10.92 27.35 -1.71
CA LEU A 107 -10.27 28.37 -2.49
C LEU A 107 -9.42 27.82 -3.64
N ALA A 108 -8.77 26.66 -3.46
CA ALA A 108 -7.97 26.02 -4.49
C ALA A 108 -8.86 25.46 -5.62
N LEU A 109 -9.94 24.79 -5.25
CA LEU A 109 -10.92 24.24 -6.20
C LEU A 109 -11.64 25.34 -6.98
N SER A 110 -12.01 26.43 -6.31
CA SER A 110 -12.59 27.64 -6.97
C SER A 110 -11.65 28.26 -8.02
N ARG A 111 -10.34 28.04 -7.92
CA ARG A 111 -9.33 28.53 -8.86
C ARG A 111 -9.00 27.55 -9.98
N GLY A 112 -9.54 26.33 -9.94
CA GLY A 112 -9.37 25.36 -11.01
C GLY A 112 -8.53 24.15 -10.63
N ALA A 113 -8.13 23.96 -9.38
CA ALA A 113 -7.63 22.66 -8.92
C ALA A 113 -8.74 21.60 -9.11
N SER A 114 -8.36 20.37 -9.45
CA SER A 114 -9.29 19.28 -9.75
C SER A 114 -9.29 18.16 -8.70
N CYS A 115 -8.34 18.21 -7.76
CA CYS A 115 -8.18 17.21 -6.72
C CYS A 115 -7.67 17.83 -5.43
N ILE A 116 -8.13 17.32 -4.31
CA ILE A 116 -7.53 17.59 -2.98
C ILE A 116 -6.84 16.33 -2.48
N ASN A 117 -5.59 16.47 -2.05
CA ASN A 117 -4.81 15.43 -1.39
C ASN A 117 -4.81 15.74 0.12
N ASP A 118 -5.69 15.04 0.85
CA ASP A 118 -5.83 15.19 2.29
C ASP A 118 -5.08 14.08 3.04
N VAL A 119 -3.90 14.42 3.55
CA VAL A 119 -3.08 13.52 4.36
C VAL A 119 -3.57 13.37 5.82
N SER A 120 -4.61 14.10 6.20
CA SER A 120 -5.19 14.05 7.55
C SER A 120 -6.33 13.06 7.72
N CYS A 121 -6.81 12.47 6.62
CA CYS A 121 -7.92 11.51 6.62
C CYS A 121 -9.26 12.12 7.09
N LEU A 122 -9.63 13.26 6.50
CA LEU A 122 -10.83 14.06 6.81
C LEU A 122 -10.90 14.54 8.27
N ARG A 123 -9.76 15.00 8.80
CA ARG A 123 -9.73 15.60 10.13
C ARG A 123 -10.50 16.91 10.19
N ASP A 124 -10.42 17.72 9.13
CA ASP A 124 -11.32 18.85 8.97
C ASP A 124 -12.70 18.34 8.54
N PRO A 125 -13.75 18.53 9.37
CA PRO A 125 -15.06 17.94 9.12
C PRO A 125 -15.76 18.51 7.88
N LEU A 126 -15.33 19.66 7.38
CA LEU A 126 -15.89 20.30 6.19
C LEU A 126 -15.20 19.87 4.89
N MET A 127 -14.04 19.20 4.96
CA MET A 127 -13.26 18.85 3.78
C MET A 127 -14.07 18.07 2.74
N ALA A 128 -14.80 17.05 3.17
CA ALA A 128 -15.58 16.23 2.25
C ALA A 128 -16.74 17.00 1.61
N GLU A 129 -17.39 17.87 2.35
CA GLU A 129 -18.47 18.73 1.84
C GLU A 129 -17.95 19.69 0.77
N VAL A 130 -16.83 20.36 1.05
CA VAL A 130 -16.16 21.25 0.07
C VAL A 130 -15.79 20.51 -1.21
N VAL A 131 -15.18 19.32 -1.10
CA VAL A 131 -14.82 18.53 -2.28
C VAL A 131 -16.06 18.11 -3.09
N ALA A 132 -17.15 17.76 -2.41
CA ALA A 132 -18.42 17.39 -3.04
C ALA A 132 -19.06 18.58 -3.77
N GLU A 133 -19.09 19.77 -3.16
CA GLU A 133 -19.64 20.98 -3.74
C GLU A 133 -18.95 21.40 -5.05
N HIS A 134 -17.65 21.15 -5.15
CA HIS A 134 -16.85 21.41 -6.35
C HIS A 134 -16.80 20.24 -7.35
N ASP A 135 -17.49 19.13 -7.07
CA ASP A 135 -17.42 17.91 -7.87
C ASP A 135 -15.98 17.45 -8.15
N ALA A 136 -15.06 17.67 -7.19
CA ALA A 136 -13.64 17.40 -7.30
C ALA A 136 -13.26 15.98 -6.88
N SER A 137 -12.04 15.55 -7.21
CA SER A 137 -11.47 14.30 -6.72
C SER A 137 -10.87 14.48 -5.33
N LEU A 138 -10.96 13.43 -4.52
CA LEU A 138 -10.43 13.38 -3.16
C LEU A 138 -9.44 12.23 -3.01
N LEU A 139 -8.20 12.54 -2.70
CA LEU A 139 -7.20 11.58 -2.29
C LEU A 139 -7.10 11.63 -0.76
N VAL A 140 -7.34 10.51 -0.10
CA VAL A 140 -7.25 10.41 1.37
C VAL A 140 -6.13 9.47 1.79
N MET A 141 -5.26 9.96 2.67
CA MET A 141 -4.20 9.14 3.26
C MET A 141 -4.62 8.59 4.63
N ALA A 142 -4.28 7.33 4.87
CA ALA A 142 -4.57 6.66 6.15
C ALA A 142 -3.92 7.38 7.32
N SER A 143 -4.74 7.95 8.20
CA SER A 143 -4.31 8.68 9.38
C SER A 143 -5.36 8.61 10.48
N LYS A 144 -4.93 8.64 11.75
CA LYS A 144 -5.80 8.69 12.91
C LYS A 144 -5.70 10.04 13.61
N ASP A 145 -4.67 10.25 14.39
CA ASP A 145 -4.44 11.48 15.15
C ASP A 145 -3.42 12.42 14.48
N ARG A 146 -2.50 11.84 13.70
CA ARG A 146 -1.45 12.54 12.95
C ARG A 146 -1.30 11.89 11.57
N PRO A 147 -0.82 12.64 10.57
CA PRO A 147 -0.57 12.07 9.25
C PRO A 147 0.25 10.79 9.33
N GLY A 148 -0.23 9.69 8.71
CA GLY A 148 0.46 8.42 8.57
C GLY A 148 0.84 7.70 9.87
N ASP A 149 0.13 7.91 10.97
CA ASP A 149 0.40 7.31 12.28
C ASP A 149 -0.11 5.86 12.43
N LEU A 150 -0.82 5.35 11.44
CA LEU A 150 -1.20 3.95 11.37
C LEU A 150 -0.05 3.10 10.85
N LEU A 151 0.17 1.94 11.47
CA LEU A 151 1.34 1.09 11.23
C LEU A 151 1.04 -0.10 10.33
N GLU A 152 -0.07 -0.78 10.55
CA GLU A 152 -0.38 -2.06 9.94
C GLU A 152 -1.64 -1.99 9.07
N LEU A 153 -1.69 -2.81 8.02
CA LEU A 153 -2.85 -2.87 7.11
C LEU A 153 -4.17 -3.21 7.83
N LYS A 154 -4.11 -3.96 8.93
CA LYS A 154 -5.31 -4.26 9.75
C LYS A 154 -5.96 -3.03 10.36
N ASP A 155 -5.19 -1.94 10.56
CA ASP A 155 -5.67 -0.65 11.08
C ASP A 155 -5.90 0.35 9.94
N ILE A 156 -5.05 0.32 8.91
CA ILE A 156 -5.10 1.20 7.73
C ILE A 156 -6.38 0.95 6.92
N ILE A 157 -6.68 -0.31 6.58
CA ILE A 157 -7.81 -0.65 5.71
C ILE A 157 -9.15 -0.26 6.34
N PRO A 158 -9.47 -0.63 7.60
CA PRO A 158 -10.73 -0.20 8.22
C PRO A 158 -10.84 1.33 8.36
N ARG A 159 -9.72 2.01 8.65
CA ARG A 159 -9.72 3.48 8.73
C ARG A 159 -10.05 4.12 7.39
N LEU A 160 -9.41 3.68 6.31
CA LEU A 160 -9.71 4.18 4.96
C LEU A 160 -11.14 3.83 4.55
N ALA A 161 -11.63 2.63 4.86
CA ALA A 161 -13.02 2.22 4.58
C ALA A 161 -14.02 3.17 5.24
N ALA A 162 -13.84 3.46 6.54
CA ALA A 162 -14.68 4.39 7.29
C ALA A 162 -14.61 5.81 6.69
N THR A 163 -13.41 6.27 6.31
CA THR A 163 -13.21 7.59 5.71
C THR A 163 -13.87 7.71 4.34
N VAL A 164 -13.76 6.66 3.50
CA VAL A 164 -14.47 6.58 2.20
C VAL A 164 -15.98 6.65 2.41
N SER A 165 -16.53 5.89 3.39
CA SER A 165 -17.96 5.97 3.71
C SER A 165 -18.36 7.38 4.12
N THR A 166 -17.61 8.00 5.03
CA THR A 166 -17.88 9.39 5.45
C THR A 166 -17.86 10.36 4.28
N ALA A 167 -16.89 10.26 3.36
CA ALA A 167 -16.81 11.11 2.18
C ALA A 167 -18.04 10.93 1.26
N VAL A 168 -18.46 9.69 1.04
CA VAL A 168 -19.65 9.38 0.22
C VAL A 168 -20.91 9.92 0.90
N ASP A 169 -21.06 9.73 2.20
CA ASP A 169 -22.22 10.24 2.97
C ASP A 169 -22.32 11.77 2.93
N LYS A 170 -21.17 12.46 2.75
CA LYS A 170 -21.07 13.92 2.58
C LYS A 170 -21.21 14.37 1.12
N GLY A 171 -21.47 13.44 0.18
CA GLY A 171 -21.80 13.76 -1.22
C GLY A 171 -20.64 13.65 -2.22
N VAL A 172 -19.44 13.22 -1.81
CA VAL A 172 -18.33 12.98 -2.75
C VAL A 172 -18.67 11.79 -3.65
N ASP A 173 -18.55 11.95 -4.98
CA ASP A 173 -18.76 10.85 -5.92
C ASP A 173 -17.80 9.69 -5.58
N PRO A 174 -18.32 8.49 -5.31
CA PRO A 174 -17.50 7.32 -4.99
C PRO A 174 -16.40 7.02 -6.01
N ARG A 175 -16.57 7.40 -7.28
CA ARG A 175 -15.58 7.20 -8.34
C ARG A 175 -14.41 8.19 -8.25
N LYS A 176 -14.60 9.32 -7.57
CA LYS A 176 -13.61 10.39 -7.41
C LYS A 176 -12.80 10.29 -6.13
N ILE A 177 -12.91 9.18 -5.38
CA ILE A 177 -12.16 8.95 -4.15
C ILE A 177 -11.00 8.00 -4.43
N LEU A 178 -9.78 8.42 -4.08
CA LEU A 178 -8.54 7.64 -4.14
C LEU A 178 -7.98 7.44 -2.73
N VAL A 179 -7.21 6.38 -2.51
CA VAL A 179 -6.68 6.03 -1.18
C VAL A 179 -5.16 5.88 -1.17
N ASP A 180 -4.50 6.39 -0.14
CA ASP A 180 -3.06 6.25 0.12
C ASP A 180 -2.85 5.56 1.48
N PRO A 181 -2.07 4.48 1.57
CA PRO A 181 -1.82 3.77 2.83
C PRO A 181 -0.91 4.54 3.82
N GLY A 182 -0.32 5.67 3.43
CA GLY A 182 0.53 6.48 4.29
C GLY A 182 1.94 5.91 4.49
N ILE A 183 2.58 5.37 3.45
CA ILE A 183 3.99 4.92 3.51
C ILE A 183 4.90 6.08 3.93
N GLY A 184 5.83 5.83 4.84
CA GLY A 184 6.84 6.77 5.31
C GLY A 184 6.88 6.86 6.84
N ARG A 185 8.03 7.34 7.37
CA ARG A 185 8.23 7.49 8.82
C ARG A 185 7.59 8.81 9.30
N TRP A 186 6.31 8.76 9.58
CA TRP A 186 5.52 9.90 10.04
C TRP A 186 5.62 10.11 11.56
N ILE A 187 5.85 9.02 12.31
CA ILE A 187 6.03 9.03 13.77
C ILE A 187 7.27 8.20 14.14
N PRO A 188 7.92 8.46 15.30
CA PRO A 188 9.13 7.73 15.73
C PRO A 188 8.95 6.21 15.79
N GLY A 189 7.74 5.73 16.18
CA GLY A 189 7.43 4.31 16.31
C GLY A 189 7.22 3.58 14.97
N LYS A 190 7.07 4.30 13.85
CA LYS A 190 6.92 3.68 12.53
C LYS A 190 8.30 3.40 11.94
N THR A 191 8.77 2.19 12.10
CA THR A 191 10.04 1.73 11.55
C THR A 191 9.89 1.32 10.08
N TYR A 192 10.99 1.09 9.37
CA TYR A 192 10.98 0.79 7.94
C TYR A 192 10.30 -0.55 7.60
N GLU A 193 10.28 -1.49 8.54
CA GLU A 193 9.63 -2.79 8.37
C GLU A 193 8.11 -2.65 8.13
N TYR A 194 7.46 -1.68 8.78
CA TYR A 194 6.05 -1.38 8.54
C TYR A 194 5.81 -0.89 7.11
N ASP A 195 6.67 -0.01 6.61
CA ASP A 195 6.58 0.50 5.24
C ASP A 195 6.83 -0.61 4.20
N LEU A 196 7.78 -1.51 4.45
CA LEU A 196 8.02 -2.69 3.62
C LEU A 196 6.83 -3.66 3.66
N ALA A 197 6.21 -3.86 4.83
CA ALA A 197 5.03 -4.69 4.97
C ALA A 197 3.82 -4.13 4.18
N ILE A 198 3.62 -2.81 4.21
CA ILE A 198 2.58 -2.15 3.42
C ILE A 198 2.88 -2.29 1.93
N LEU A 199 4.13 -2.09 1.51
CA LEU A 199 4.54 -2.18 0.11
C LEU A 199 4.38 -3.61 -0.44
N ASP A 200 4.81 -4.63 0.32
CA ASP A 200 4.66 -6.05 -0.03
C ASP A 200 3.18 -6.45 -0.19
N ARG A 201 2.33 -6.01 0.73
CA ARG A 201 0.91 -6.36 0.78
C ARG A 201 -0.02 -5.25 0.29
N MET A 202 0.47 -4.31 -0.52
CA MET A 202 -0.33 -3.18 -1.04
C MET A 202 -1.58 -3.64 -1.77
N ARG A 203 -1.55 -4.83 -2.37
CA ARG A 203 -2.71 -5.44 -3.04
C ARG A 203 -3.92 -5.59 -2.11
N SER A 204 -3.73 -5.75 -0.81
CA SER A 204 -4.83 -5.85 0.16
C SER A 204 -5.73 -4.59 0.20
N LEU A 205 -5.19 -3.42 -0.18
CA LEU A 205 -5.96 -2.17 -0.30
C LEU A 205 -7.01 -2.22 -1.42
N ARG A 206 -6.91 -3.17 -2.35
CA ARG A 206 -7.91 -3.36 -3.42
C ARG A 206 -9.30 -3.70 -2.87
N SER A 207 -9.36 -4.25 -1.66
CA SER A 207 -10.59 -4.50 -0.92
C SER A 207 -11.44 -3.23 -0.74
N LEU A 208 -10.82 -2.06 -0.67
CA LEU A 208 -11.49 -0.77 -0.59
C LEU A 208 -12.19 -0.37 -1.90
N ARG A 209 -11.93 -1.08 -3.02
CA ARG A 209 -12.50 -0.81 -4.35
C ARG A 209 -12.25 0.62 -4.84
N LYS A 210 -11.14 1.21 -4.39
CA LYS A 210 -10.71 2.56 -4.76
C LYS A 210 -9.35 2.51 -5.45
N PRO A 211 -9.07 3.43 -6.39
CA PRO A 211 -7.73 3.57 -6.91
C PRO A 211 -6.72 3.83 -5.80
N ILE A 212 -5.59 3.12 -5.85
CA ILE A 212 -4.54 3.16 -4.84
C ILE A 212 -3.45 4.13 -5.31
N VAL A 213 -3.09 5.06 -4.45
CA VAL A 213 -1.96 5.98 -4.64
C VAL A 213 -0.76 5.46 -3.87
N ALA A 214 0.40 5.47 -4.50
CA ALA A 214 1.66 5.10 -3.89
C ALA A 214 2.63 6.30 -3.86
N ALA A 215 2.90 6.82 -2.67
CA ALA A 215 3.84 7.90 -2.43
C ALA A 215 5.13 7.35 -1.81
N VAL A 216 5.98 6.70 -2.60
CA VAL A 216 7.20 6.03 -2.11
C VAL A 216 8.49 6.82 -2.37
N SER A 217 8.42 7.92 -3.14
CA SER A 217 9.58 8.68 -3.61
C SER A 217 10.44 9.21 -2.46
N ARG A 218 11.71 8.81 -2.43
CA ARG A 218 12.77 9.27 -1.51
C ARG A 218 12.45 9.10 -0.02
N LYS A 219 11.49 8.23 0.32
CA LYS A 219 11.03 7.97 1.69
C LYS A 219 12.12 7.34 2.57
N SER A 220 11.96 7.50 3.88
CA SER A 220 12.94 7.09 4.90
C SER A 220 13.22 5.59 4.94
N PHE A 221 12.23 4.74 4.63
CA PHE A 221 12.44 3.30 4.58
C PHE A 221 13.49 2.89 3.53
N ILE A 222 13.56 3.59 2.40
CA ILE A 222 14.59 3.37 1.37
C ILE A 222 15.97 3.68 1.95
N GLY A 223 16.09 4.81 2.67
CA GLY A 223 17.32 5.17 3.33
C GLY A 223 17.75 4.16 4.40
N ALA A 224 16.79 3.59 5.14
CA ALA A 224 17.08 2.57 6.15
C ALA A 224 17.56 1.25 5.53
N VAL A 225 16.96 0.83 4.40
CA VAL A 225 17.35 -0.40 3.69
C VAL A 225 18.71 -0.28 3.00
N LEU A 226 19.04 0.90 2.47
CA LEU A 226 20.24 1.13 1.66
C LEU A 226 21.36 1.85 2.40
N ASP A 227 21.18 2.14 3.70
CA ASP A 227 22.08 2.97 4.52
C ASP A 227 22.37 4.36 3.90
N LEU A 228 21.31 5.00 3.35
CA LEU A 228 21.39 6.31 2.72
C LEU A 228 20.70 7.37 3.59
N ARG A 229 21.49 8.28 4.18
CA ARG A 229 20.96 9.35 5.05
C ARG A 229 20.31 10.46 4.25
N ASP A 230 20.96 10.90 3.16
CA ASP A 230 20.46 11.97 2.31
C ASP A 230 19.33 11.47 1.41
N PRO A 231 18.13 12.09 1.43
CA PRO A 231 17.06 11.79 0.47
C PRO A 231 17.48 11.96 -1.01
N ALA A 232 18.45 12.82 -1.29
CA ALA A 232 18.96 13.04 -2.66
C ALA A 232 19.60 11.77 -3.26
N GLU A 233 20.17 10.90 -2.43
CA GLU A 233 20.83 9.66 -2.86
C GLU A 233 19.85 8.49 -3.10
N ARG A 234 18.56 8.64 -2.71
CA ARG A 234 17.57 7.57 -2.71
C ARG A 234 16.86 7.35 -4.06
N LEU A 235 17.34 7.92 -5.15
CA LEU A 235 16.66 7.85 -6.45
C LEU A 235 16.49 6.40 -6.92
N THR A 236 17.55 5.62 -6.99
CA THR A 236 17.50 4.22 -7.45
C THR A 236 16.55 3.36 -6.60
N GLY A 237 16.59 3.53 -5.26
CA GLY A 237 15.67 2.86 -4.35
C GLY A 237 14.21 3.32 -4.55
N SER A 238 13.98 4.58 -4.89
CA SER A 238 12.66 5.11 -5.23
C SER A 238 12.10 4.47 -6.50
N ILE A 239 12.92 4.30 -7.53
CA ILE A 239 12.55 3.61 -8.79
C ILE A 239 12.15 2.16 -8.49
N ALA A 240 12.96 1.44 -7.71
CA ALA A 240 12.68 0.06 -7.32
C ALA A 240 11.38 -0.06 -6.51
N ALA A 241 11.20 0.79 -5.48
CA ALA A 241 9.98 0.81 -4.67
C ALA A 241 8.74 1.17 -5.50
N THR A 242 8.87 2.08 -6.47
CA THR A 242 7.80 2.43 -7.42
C THR A 242 7.39 1.21 -8.26
N ALA A 243 8.35 0.47 -8.80
CA ALA A 243 8.06 -0.73 -9.59
C ALA A 243 7.33 -1.79 -8.74
N ILE A 244 7.76 -2.01 -7.49
CA ILE A 244 7.11 -2.93 -6.55
C ILE A 244 5.68 -2.46 -6.23
N ALA A 245 5.48 -1.17 -5.94
CA ALA A 245 4.17 -0.60 -5.65
C ALA A 245 3.19 -0.80 -6.82
N VAL A 246 3.64 -0.51 -8.05
CA VAL A 246 2.81 -0.69 -9.26
C VAL A 246 2.51 -2.16 -9.50
N TYR A 247 3.48 -3.05 -9.37
CA TYR A 247 3.28 -4.50 -9.49
C TYR A 247 2.26 -5.01 -8.46
N ASN A 248 2.31 -4.47 -7.23
CA ASN A 248 1.40 -4.80 -6.14
C ASN A 248 0.06 -4.03 -6.17
N GLY A 249 -0.25 -3.30 -7.25
CA GLY A 249 -1.60 -2.81 -7.49
C GLY A 249 -1.80 -1.30 -7.39
N ALA A 250 -0.75 -0.49 -7.23
CA ALA A 250 -0.89 0.97 -7.31
C ALA A 250 -1.41 1.42 -8.68
N HIS A 251 -2.24 2.45 -8.68
CA HIS A 251 -2.87 3.05 -9.86
C HIS A 251 -2.39 4.46 -10.14
N VAL A 252 -1.87 5.13 -9.11
CA VAL A 252 -1.22 6.45 -9.20
C VAL A 252 0.10 6.38 -8.44
N VAL A 253 1.16 6.92 -9.03
CA VAL A 253 2.49 7.05 -8.42
C VAL A 253 2.77 8.53 -8.18
N ARG A 254 2.89 8.91 -6.91
CA ARG A 254 3.25 10.27 -6.49
C ARG A 254 4.77 10.35 -6.28
N THR A 255 5.47 11.13 -7.11
CA THR A 255 6.93 11.14 -7.18
C THR A 255 7.54 12.52 -7.43
N HIS A 256 8.77 12.72 -6.93
CA HIS A 256 9.61 13.89 -7.26
C HIS A 256 10.35 13.70 -8.60
N ASP A 257 10.53 12.44 -9.05
CA ASP A 257 11.41 12.05 -10.13
C ASP A 257 10.61 11.39 -11.26
N VAL A 258 9.80 12.21 -11.98
CA VAL A 258 8.82 11.73 -12.97
C VAL A 258 9.49 10.93 -14.08
N ALA A 259 10.51 11.50 -14.75
CA ALA A 259 11.21 10.85 -15.85
C ALA A 259 11.79 9.49 -15.45
N ALA A 260 12.44 9.43 -14.27
CA ALA A 260 13.08 8.21 -13.79
C ALA A 260 12.05 7.12 -13.38
N CYS A 261 10.88 7.51 -12.86
CA CYS A 261 9.83 6.58 -12.46
C CYS A 261 8.99 6.09 -13.64
N ARG A 262 8.88 6.85 -14.74
CA ARG A 262 8.01 6.53 -15.88
C ARG A 262 8.28 5.14 -16.48
N ASP A 263 9.52 4.81 -16.72
CA ASP A 263 9.87 3.54 -17.35
C ASP A 263 9.68 2.36 -16.37
N ALA A 264 9.98 2.57 -15.08
CA ALA A 264 9.70 1.59 -14.03
C ALA A 264 8.20 1.29 -13.91
N VAL A 265 7.35 2.32 -13.99
CA VAL A 265 5.89 2.20 -14.00
C VAL A 265 5.43 1.36 -15.20
N ARG A 266 5.94 1.64 -16.41
CA ARG A 266 5.57 0.90 -17.64
C ARG A 266 5.94 -0.57 -17.53
N ILE A 267 7.16 -0.88 -17.10
CA ILE A 267 7.63 -2.27 -16.95
C ILE A 267 6.82 -2.99 -15.88
N ALA A 268 6.62 -2.38 -14.72
CA ALA A 268 5.88 -3.00 -13.63
C ALA A 268 4.40 -3.24 -14.00
N GLN A 269 3.75 -2.30 -14.69
CA GLN A 269 2.39 -2.46 -15.17
C GLN A 269 2.28 -3.58 -16.21
N ALA A 270 3.22 -3.68 -17.14
CA ALA A 270 3.27 -4.76 -18.12
C ALA A 270 3.47 -6.12 -17.45
N ALA A 271 4.36 -6.23 -16.46
CA ALA A 271 4.62 -7.44 -15.68
C ALA A 271 3.43 -7.87 -14.81
N ARG A 272 2.69 -6.89 -14.23
CA ARG A 272 1.47 -7.16 -13.45
C ARG A 272 0.40 -7.85 -14.28
N GLY A 273 0.36 -7.60 -15.59
CA GLY A 273 -0.64 -8.13 -16.50
C GLY A 273 -2.03 -7.52 -16.31
N ARG A 274 -3.02 -8.14 -16.96
CA ARG A 274 -4.42 -7.73 -16.85
C ARG A 274 -5.19 -8.73 -16.02
N GLN A 275 -6.19 -8.24 -15.30
CA GLN A 275 -7.11 -9.09 -14.55
C GLN A 275 -7.96 -9.91 -15.52
N MET A 276 -8.11 -11.23 -15.25
CA MET A 276 -8.87 -12.13 -16.13
C MET A 276 -10.34 -12.07 -15.77
N ARG A 277 -11.14 -11.70 -16.77
CA ARG A 277 -12.62 -11.62 -16.66
C ARG A 277 -13.27 -12.22 -17.90
N SER A 278 -14.39 -12.92 -17.69
CA SER A 278 -15.26 -13.43 -18.76
C SER A 278 -16.72 -13.23 -18.39
N GLY A 279 -17.39 -12.31 -19.07
CA GLY A 279 -18.77 -11.95 -18.75
C GLY A 279 -18.92 -11.43 -17.32
N SER A 280 -19.75 -12.09 -16.52
CA SER A 280 -19.98 -11.78 -15.11
C SER A 280 -19.00 -12.46 -14.14
N VAL A 281 -18.07 -13.27 -14.66
CA VAL A 281 -17.10 -14.02 -13.86
C VAL A 281 -15.73 -13.37 -13.91
N GLU A 282 -15.14 -13.15 -12.76
CA GLU A 282 -13.81 -12.56 -12.59
C GLU A 282 -12.95 -13.47 -11.73
N LEU A 283 -11.72 -13.75 -12.19
CA LEU A 283 -10.75 -14.46 -11.37
C LEU A 283 -10.19 -13.49 -10.32
N LEU A 284 -10.64 -13.64 -9.08
CA LEU A 284 -10.02 -12.97 -7.95
C LEU A 284 -8.70 -13.68 -7.68
N GLN A 285 -7.59 -12.94 -7.68
CA GLN A 285 -6.33 -13.51 -7.23
C GLN A 285 -6.48 -13.94 -5.78
N VAL A 286 -5.83 -15.06 -5.41
CA VAL A 286 -5.91 -15.58 -4.03
C VAL A 286 -5.53 -14.47 -3.06
N ALA A 287 -6.43 -14.17 -2.15
CA ALA A 287 -6.23 -13.14 -1.14
C ALA A 287 -5.04 -13.50 -0.25
N GLY A 288 -4.09 -12.58 -0.11
CA GLY A 288 -2.85 -12.80 0.61
C GLY A 288 -2.95 -12.51 2.12
N SER A 289 -4.02 -11.83 2.56
CA SER A 289 -4.19 -11.41 3.95
C SER A 289 -5.61 -11.60 4.47
N ALA A 290 -5.72 -11.63 5.82
CA ALA A 290 -7.01 -11.71 6.49
C ALA A 290 -7.90 -10.50 6.17
N GLU A 291 -7.29 -9.32 6.08
CA GLU A 291 -7.97 -8.05 5.79
C GLU A 291 -8.58 -8.06 4.39
N GLU A 292 -7.82 -8.53 3.40
CA GLU A 292 -8.30 -8.66 2.02
C GLU A 292 -9.51 -9.60 1.92
N LEU A 293 -9.44 -10.74 2.61
CA LEU A 293 -10.55 -11.70 2.65
C LEU A 293 -11.78 -11.15 3.37
N ARG A 294 -11.59 -10.45 4.50
CA ARG A 294 -12.71 -9.81 5.21
C ARG A 294 -13.41 -8.77 4.36
N CYS A 295 -12.66 -7.94 3.65
CA CYS A 295 -13.27 -6.96 2.74
C CYS A 295 -13.97 -7.60 1.53
N LEU A 296 -13.54 -8.78 1.08
CA LEU A 296 -14.31 -9.56 0.10
C LEU A 296 -15.64 -10.05 0.67
N LEU A 297 -15.66 -10.41 1.97
CA LEU A 297 -16.89 -10.78 2.67
C LEU A 297 -17.82 -9.58 2.87
N ASP A 298 -17.28 -8.41 3.21
CA ASP A 298 -18.02 -7.15 3.27
C ASP A 298 -18.64 -6.79 1.93
N TRP A 299 -17.91 -6.99 0.84
CA TRP A 299 -18.42 -6.72 -0.51
C TRP A 299 -19.63 -7.61 -0.90
N VAL A 300 -19.66 -8.84 -0.40
CA VAL A 300 -20.78 -9.78 -0.63
C VAL A 300 -21.91 -9.55 0.37
N ASP A 301 -21.72 -8.62 1.33
CA ASP A 301 -22.65 -8.34 2.43
C ASP A 301 -22.87 -9.58 3.31
N VAL A 302 -21.78 -10.26 3.67
CA VAL A 302 -21.82 -11.42 4.54
C VAL A 302 -22.06 -10.95 5.98
N ASP A 303 -22.88 -11.69 6.74
CA ASP A 303 -23.12 -11.43 8.15
C ASP A 303 -21.80 -11.27 8.94
N PRO A 304 -21.60 -10.17 9.68
CA PRO A 304 -20.36 -9.92 10.42
C PRO A 304 -19.95 -11.07 11.36
N GLY A 305 -20.90 -11.79 11.93
CA GLY A 305 -20.64 -12.95 12.79
C GLY A 305 -20.00 -14.14 12.07
N ALA A 306 -20.12 -14.19 10.74
CA ALA A 306 -19.50 -15.23 9.92
C ALA A 306 -18.08 -14.87 9.43
N HIS A 307 -17.67 -13.60 9.53
CA HIS A 307 -16.36 -13.13 9.03
C HIS A 307 -15.19 -13.89 9.63
N ASP A 308 -15.16 -14.07 10.96
CA ASP A 308 -14.06 -14.75 11.66
C ASP A 308 -13.92 -16.25 11.31
N ILE A 309 -14.98 -16.84 10.77
CA ILE A 309 -14.96 -18.21 10.30
C ILE A 309 -14.56 -18.29 8.82
N LEU A 310 -15.12 -17.42 8.00
CA LEU A 310 -15.02 -17.52 6.54
C LEU A 310 -13.66 -17.05 6.00
N TRP A 311 -13.06 -15.99 6.55
CA TRP A 311 -11.76 -15.54 6.05
C TRP A 311 -10.67 -16.61 6.17
N LYS A 312 -10.69 -17.43 7.25
CA LYS A 312 -9.76 -18.54 7.43
C LYS A 312 -9.95 -19.66 6.41
N LYS A 313 -11.14 -19.78 5.83
CA LYS A 313 -11.45 -20.76 4.77
C LYS A 313 -11.04 -20.26 3.39
N GLY A 314 -10.93 -18.95 3.20
CA GLY A 314 -10.45 -18.33 1.96
C GLY A 314 -8.93 -18.25 1.86
N SER A 315 -8.22 -18.32 2.99
CA SER A 315 -6.75 -18.24 3.04
C SER A 315 -6.12 -19.60 2.82
N PHE A 316 -5.63 -19.89 1.61
CA PHE A 316 -4.96 -21.14 1.26
C PHE A 316 -3.43 -21.00 1.42
N MET A 317 -2.82 -22.04 1.99
CA MET A 317 -1.38 -22.06 2.27
C MET A 317 -0.75 -23.39 1.91
N ALA A 318 0.55 -23.37 1.59
CA ALA A 318 1.44 -24.53 1.51
C ALA A 318 2.51 -24.39 2.59
N VAL A 319 2.64 -25.37 3.48
CA VAL A 319 3.61 -25.36 4.57
C VAL A 319 4.56 -26.53 4.40
N ALA A 320 5.85 -26.27 4.25
CA ALA A 320 6.88 -27.32 4.20
C ALA A 320 7.33 -27.67 5.63
N VAL A 321 7.46 -28.96 5.89
CA VAL A 321 7.99 -29.50 7.15
C VAL A 321 9.16 -30.42 6.81
N GLU A 322 10.30 -30.17 7.44
CA GLU A 322 11.53 -30.98 7.22
C GLU A 322 12.02 -31.61 8.51
N GLY A 323 12.93 -32.56 8.37
CA GLY A 323 13.52 -33.29 9.50
C GLY A 323 12.54 -34.20 10.24
N ILE A 324 11.50 -34.68 9.57
CA ILE A 324 10.47 -35.57 10.11
C ILE A 324 10.77 -37.03 9.74
N THR A 325 10.31 -37.93 10.57
CA THR A 325 10.36 -39.37 10.26
C THR A 325 9.26 -39.78 9.28
N PRO A 326 9.41 -40.94 8.57
CA PRO A 326 8.34 -41.46 7.73
C PRO A 326 7.00 -41.61 8.45
N MET A 327 7.02 -42.02 9.71
CA MET A 327 5.81 -42.20 10.52
C MET A 327 5.15 -40.84 10.80
N GLU A 328 5.93 -39.81 11.18
CA GLU A 328 5.42 -38.47 11.40
C GLU A 328 4.83 -37.88 10.11
N ALA A 329 5.46 -38.11 8.96
CA ALA A 329 4.94 -37.67 7.65
C ALA A 329 3.57 -38.32 7.35
N LEU A 330 3.41 -39.61 7.63
CA LEU A 330 2.15 -40.33 7.41
C LEU A 330 1.04 -39.84 8.37
N VAL A 331 1.38 -39.59 9.64
CA VAL A 331 0.41 -39.01 10.60
C VAL A 331 -0.02 -37.62 10.18
N ILE A 332 0.92 -36.73 9.76
CA ILE A 332 0.60 -35.43 9.24
C ILE A 332 -0.36 -35.53 8.04
N LYS A 333 -0.07 -36.46 7.09
CA LYS A 333 -0.95 -36.68 5.94
C LYS A 333 -2.34 -37.11 6.35
N GLN A 334 -2.45 -38.10 7.23
CA GLN A 334 -3.73 -38.62 7.69
C GLN A 334 -4.56 -37.57 8.41
N GLU A 335 -3.94 -36.80 9.31
CA GLU A 335 -4.64 -35.74 10.06
C GLU A 335 -5.03 -34.59 9.17
N MET A 336 -4.21 -34.27 8.14
CA MET A 336 -4.54 -33.20 7.18
C MET A 336 -5.71 -33.60 6.28
N LEU A 337 -5.75 -34.87 5.80
CA LEU A 337 -6.90 -35.40 5.08
C LEU A 337 -8.18 -35.37 5.93
N ALA A 338 -8.09 -35.73 7.20
CA ALA A 338 -9.20 -35.67 8.14
C ALA A 338 -9.64 -34.20 8.45
N ALA A 339 -8.76 -33.24 8.26
CA ALA A 339 -9.08 -31.79 8.35
C ALA A 339 -9.72 -31.24 7.07
N GLY A 340 -9.74 -32.03 5.99
CA GLY A 340 -10.27 -31.64 4.67
C GLY A 340 -9.26 -30.97 3.73
N GLY A 341 -7.97 -30.97 4.08
CA GLY A 341 -6.86 -30.58 3.23
C GLY A 341 -6.11 -31.80 2.69
N ASP A 342 -4.84 -31.64 2.32
CA ASP A 342 -3.96 -32.74 1.91
C ASP A 342 -2.50 -32.48 2.35
N ALA A 343 -1.68 -33.50 2.29
CA ALA A 343 -0.24 -33.36 2.45
C ALA A 343 0.50 -34.29 1.46
N ALA A 344 1.46 -33.71 0.75
CA ALA A 344 2.39 -34.47 -0.05
C ALA A 344 3.49 -35.05 0.84
N VAL A 345 3.67 -36.39 0.76
CA VAL A 345 4.72 -37.11 1.49
C VAL A 345 5.62 -37.82 0.52
N PRO A 346 6.90 -38.08 0.88
CA PRO A 346 7.84 -38.79 0.01
C PRO A 346 7.39 -40.22 -0.32
N ARG A 347 7.74 -40.65 -1.51
CA ARG A 347 7.47 -42.07 -1.94
C ARG A 347 8.00 -43.09 -0.96
N GLY A 348 9.14 -42.85 -0.32
CA GLY A 348 9.75 -43.70 0.67
C GLY A 348 9.04 -43.76 2.01
N ALA A 349 8.13 -42.80 2.33
CA ALA A 349 7.45 -42.80 3.62
C ALA A 349 6.66 -44.07 3.92
N LEU A 350 5.97 -44.64 2.92
CA LEU A 350 5.24 -45.90 3.05
C LEU A 350 6.15 -47.13 3.24
N ARG A 351 7.42 -47.04 2.88
CA ARG A 351 8.43 -48.09 3.03
C ARG A 351 9.30 -47.92 4.27
N CYS A 352 8.96 -46.92 5.11
CA CYS A 352 9.78 -46.53 6.26
C CYS A 352 11.24 -46.18 5.90
N ASP A 353 11.46 -45.63 4.70
CA ASP A 353 12.77 -45.19 4.26
C ASP A 353 13.14 -43.90 5.00
N HIS A 354 14.21 -43.93 5.77
CA HIS A 354 14.68 -42.81 6.58
C HIS A 354 15.17 -41.61 5.77
N SER A 355 15.37 -41.75 4.43
CA SER A 355 15.61 -40.60 3.54
C SER A 355 14.34 -39.77 3.29
N ALA A 356 13.17 -40.31 3.61
CA ALA A 356 11.85 -39.64 3.48
C ALA A 356 11.59 -38.74 4.68
N ASN A 357 12.25 -37.56 4.72
CA ASN A 357 12.35 -36.69 5.89
C ASN A 357 11.64 -35.33 5.73
N ARG A 358 10.72 -35.20 4.78
CA ARG A 358 9.99 -33.95 4.51
C ARG A 358 8.54 -34.20 4.13
N ALA A 359 7.68 -33.17 4.31
CA ALA A 359 6.32 -33.16 3.79
C ALA A 359 5.92 -31.73 3.38
N VAL A 360 4.94 -31.62 2.50
CA VAL A 360 4.31 -30.33 2.20
C VAL A 360 2.81 -30.46 2.49
N ILE A 361 2.32 -29.61 3.38
CA ILE A 361 0.94 -29.54 3.82
C ILE A 361 0.22 -28.53 2.94
N PHE A 362 -0.95 -28.86 2.41
CA PHE A 362 -1.79 -28.01 1.57
C PHE A 362 -3.17 -27.83 2.19
N GLY A 363 -3.57 -26.62 2.47
CA GLY A 363 -4.89 -26.38 2.99
C GLY A 363 -5.16 -24.91 3.31
N THR A 364 -6.39 -24.64 3.68
CA THR A 364 -6.77 -23.33 4.21
C THR A 364 -6.25 -23.16 5.64
N LEU A 365 -6.13 -21.90 6.08
CA LEU A 365 -5.71 -21.61 7.46
C LEU A 365 -6.58 -22.36 8.49
N ALA A 366 -7.90 -22.41 8.28
CA ALA A 366 -8.82 -23.14 9.16
C ALA A 366 -8.52 -24.65 9.23
N GLN A 367 -8.08 -25.24 8.12
CA GLN A 367 -7.71 -26.66 8.06
C GLN A 367 -6.36 -26.90 8.74
N ILE A 368 -5.39 -26.02 8.53
CA ILE A 368 -4.08 -26.09 9.17
C ILE A 368 -4.19 -25.87 10.70
N GLU A 369 -5.03 -24.94 11.15
CA GLU A 369 -5.31 -24.79 12.58
C GLU A 369 -5.93 -26.04 13.22
N ARG A 370 -6.79 -26.77 12.46
CA ARG A 370 -7.32 -28.06 12.92
C ARG A 370 -6.20 -29.12 13.00
N LEU A 371 -5.35 -29.19 11.99
CA LEU A 371 -4.18 -30.05 11.99
C LEU A 371 -3.30 -29.79 13.22
N VAL A 372 -2.93 -28.53 13.47
CA VAL A 372 -2.10 -28.13 14.62
C VAL A 372 -2.69 -28.63 15.95
N ARG A 373 -4.01 -28.42 16.16
CA ARG A 373 -4.67 -28.90 17.38
C ARG A 373 -4.59 -30.42 17.53
N LYS A 374 -4.69 -31.18 16.43
CA LYS A 374 -4.61 -32.64 16.46
C LYS A 374 -3.19 -33.13 16.65
N LEU A 375 -2.19 -32.53 15.98
CA LEU A 375 -0.79 -32.86 16.14
C LEU A 375 -0.27 -32.69 17.58
N ARG A 376 -0.82 -31.74 18.31
CA ARG A 376 -0.50 -31.54 19.75
C ARG A 376 -0.87 -32.74 20.63
N LEU A 377 -1.81 -33.54 20.19
CA LEU A 377 -2.27 -34.74 20.93
C LEU A 377 -1.60 -36.03 20.45
N GLN A 378 -0.76 -35.94 19.39
CA GLN A 378 -0.10 -37.12 18.81
C GLN A 378 1.27 -37.40 19.47
N PRO A 379 1.76 -38.66 19.43
CA PRO A 379 3.07 -38.99 19.93
C PRO A 379 4.21 -38.45 19.08
N PHE A 380 5.44 -38.78 19.43
CA PHE A 380 6.67 -38.36 18.75
C PHE A 380 6.95 -36.87 18.85
N ARG A 381 7.57 -36.24 17.84
CA ARG A 381 7.86 -34.82 17.78
C ARG A 381 6.67 -33.98 17.25
N LEU A 382 5.53 -34.59 16.96
CA LEU A 382 4.38 -33.91 16.36
C LEU A 382 3.87 -32.69 17.18
N PRO A 383 3.86 -32.68 18.52
CA PRO A 383 3.56 -31.49 19.30
C PRO A 383 4.56 -30.33 19.09
N ALA A 384 5.85 -30.64 18.91
CA ALA A 384 6.87 -29.63 18.62
C ALA A 384 6.66 -29.06 17.21
N ILE A 385 6.43 -29.93 16.22
CA ILE A 385 6.12 -29.56 14.83
C ILE A 385 4.86 -28.67 14.78
N ALA A 386 3.82 -28.98 15.55
CA ALA A 386 2.62 -28.16 15.66
C ALA A 386 2.95 -26.72 16.11
N SER A 387 3.83 -26.59 17.12
CA SER A 387 4.28 -25.29 17.62
C SER A 387 5.14 -24.51 16.61
N GLU A 388 5.93 -25.22 15.81
CA GLU A 388 6.73 -24.62 14.74
C GLU A 388 5.82 -24.12 13.59
N ILE A 389 4.83 -24.90 13.18
CA ILE A 389 3.83 -24.50 12.17
C ILE A 389 3.10 -23.22 12.66
N GLU A 390 2.63 -23.21 13.89
CA GLU A 390 1.92 -22.05 14.46
C GLU A 390 2.79 -20.78 14.45
N ARG A 391 4.07 -20.90 14.77
CA ARG A 391 5.04 -19.79 14.77
C ARG A 391 5.27 -19.22 13.37
N VAL A 392 5.31 -20.08 12.34
CA VAL A 392 5.45 -19.66 10.94
C VAL A 392 4.17 -19.01 10.41
N LEU A 393 3.00 -19.42 10.89
CA LEU A 393 1.71 -18.85 10.49
C LEU A 393 1.45 -17.45 11.10
N CYS A 394 2.09 -17.13 12.22
CA CYS A 394 2.04 -15.79 12.80
C CYS A 394 2.86 -14.83 11.92
N THR A 395 2.18 -14.15 10.98
CA THR A 395 2.81 -13.18 10.09
C THR A 395 3.26 -11.97 10.90
N ASP A 396 4.55 -11.87 11.17
CA ASP A 396 5.15 -10.76 11.91
C ASP A 396 5.82 -9.78 10.93
N VAL A 397 5.78 -8.50 11.28
CA VAL A 397 6.54 -7.42 10.62
C VAL A 397 8.05 -7.74 10.63
N GLY A 398 8.51 -8.52 11.59
CA GLY A 398 9.90 -8.99 11.73
C GLY A 398 10.47 -9.67 10.49
N LYS A 399 9.65 -10.27 9.61
CA LYS A 399 10.12 -10.85 8.33
C LYS A 399 10.79 -9.84 7.40
N TYR A 400 10.55 -8.54 7.60
CA TYR A 400 11.12 -7.46 6.79
C TYR A 400 12.43 -6.89 7.36
N ARG A 401 12.94 -7.44 8.47
CA ARG A 401 14.26 -7.08 8.96
C ARG A 401 15.34 -7.61 8.04
N ILE A 402 16.28 -6.74 7.71
CA ILE A 402 17.49 -7.14 6.98
C ILE A 402 18.38 -7.85 7.99
N ALA A 403 18.84 -9.06 7.67
CA ALA A 403 19.82 -9.75 8.50
C ALA A 403 21.15 -8.94 8.49
N ASP A 404 21.74 -8.73 9.66
CA ASP A 404 22.99 -7.97 9.81
C ASP A 404 24.12 -8.49 8.91
N ASP A 405 24.11 -9.77 8.57
CA ASP A 405 25.09 -10.43 7.69
C ASP A 405 24.95 -10.08 6.19
N GLN A 406 23.88 -9.39 5.77
CA GLN A 406 23.69 -8.97 4.36
C GLN A 406 24.25 -7.56 4.09
N ILE A 407 24.62 -6.83 5.12
CA ILE A 407 25.34 -5.56 5.01
C ILE A 407 26.83 -5.85 5.04
N THR A 408 27.38 -6.45 4.01
CA THR A 408 28.84 -6.37 3.78
C THR A 408 29.18 -4.93 3.44
N PRO A 409 30.01 -4.23 4.24
CA PRO A 409 30.51 -2.96 3.79
C PRO A 409 31.27 -3.22 2.51
N SER A 410 30.82 -2.63 1.40
CA SER A 410 31.63 -2.58 0.18
C SER A 410 32.98 -2.04 0.61
N SER A 411 33.99 -2.91 0.57
CA SER A 411 35.38 -2.56 0.80
C SER A 411 35.67 -1.25 0.05
N ARG A 412 35.97 -0.22 0.82
CA ARG A 412 36.65 0.97 0.31
C ARG A 412 37.94 0.49 -0.36
N MET A 413 37.93 0.40 -1.67
CA MET A 413 39.15 0.39 -2.45
C MET A 413 39.37 1.78 -3.01
N GLY A 414 40.46 2.37 -2.58
CA GLY A 414 41.34 3.33 -3.20
C GLY A 414 40.77 4.65 -3.70
#